data_db3f29f8123281ddfeedd4e56950ad9a
#
_entry.id   db3f29f8123281ddfeedd4e56950ad9a
#
_cell.length_a   1.000
_cell.length_b   1.000
_cell.length_c   1.000
_cell.angle_alpha   90.00
_cell.angle_beta   90.00
_cell.angle_gamma   90.00
#
_symmetry.space_group_name_H-M   'P 1'
#
loop_
_entity.id
_entity.type
_entity.pdbx_description
1 polymer ?
#
loop_
_entity_poly.entity_id
_entity_poly.type
_entity_poly.pdbx_seq_one_letter_code
_entity_poly.pdbx_strand_id
1 'polypeptide(L)'
;MVNAGVDDLLTKPLSTGQLLSRIKALVRARKPFIVTSEYIGPDRRTLEERESNIPQIVVPNTLKAKATGQQNSIEVVEDINAVVAEINVQKLERYGVQIGFLVDHILPNLEKGVVDSTNKAFLDRLLVVAKDTARRLGGTKYAHISELCDSLVKVTESILAARDEPNARDVKLLSPLSQAIKTAFAADDEKTMAAARQIHTRIDKS
;
A
#
# COMPACT_ATOMS: atom_id res chain seq x y z
N MET A 1 -10.32 -0.14 -15.00
CA MET A 1 -9.08 0.00 -15.81
C MET A 1 -8.26 1.23 -15.45
N VAL A 2 -8.84 2.43 -15.38
CA VAL A 2 -8.09 3.66 -15.02
C VAL A 2 -7.36 3.53 -13.68
N ASN A 3 -7.99 2.93 -12.68
CA ASN A 3 -7.41 2.69 -11.35
C ASN A 3 -6.33 1.58 -11.32
N ALA A 4 -6.08 0.90 -12.42
CA ALA A 4 -5.01 -0.09 -12.54
C ALA A 4 -3.63 0.52 -12.90
N GLY A 5 -3.50 1.85 -12.87
CA GLY A 5 -2.22 2.53 -13.08
C GLY A 5 -1.74 2.59 -14.53
N VAL A 6 -2.62 2.41 -15.51
CA VAL A 6 -2.28 2.51 -16.95
C VAL A 6 -1.89 3.94 -17.32
N ASP A 7 -0.93 4.13 -18.23
CA ASP A 7 -0.49 5.45 -18.67
C ASP A 7 -1.56 6.17 -19.49
N ASP A 8 -2.25 5.45 -20.39
CA ASP A 8 -3.33 5.99 -21.24
C ASP A 8 -4.37 4.92 -21.55
N LEU A 9 -5.57 5.36 -21.98
CA LEU A 9 -6.68 4.50 -22.36
C LEU A 9 -7.25 4.97 -23.70
N LEU A 10 -7.41 4.04 -24.63
CA LEU A 10 -8.05 4.29 -25.92
C LEU A 10 -9.32 3.44 -26.05
N THR A 11 -10.41 4.06 -26.45
CA THR A 11 -11.69 3.39 -26.70
C THR A 11 -11.83 3.00 -28.17
N LYS A 12 -12.40 1.83 -28.44
CA LYS A 12 -12.73 1.41 -29.81
C LYS A 12 -13.97 2.17 -30.32
N PRO A 13 -14.05 2.50 -31.64
CA PRO A 13 -13.12 2.16 -32.71
C PRO A 13 -11.88 3.06 -32.73
N LEU A 14 -10.71 2.48 -33.08
CA LEU A 14 -9.42 3.16 -33.11
C LEU A 14 -8.96 3.39 -34.54
N SER A 15 -8.53 4.60 -34.85
CA SER A 15 -7.80 4.87 -36.09
C SER A 15 -6.28 4.73 -35.87
N THR A 16 -5.56 4.35 -36.90
CA THR A 16 -4.08 4.27 -36.87
C THR A 16 -3.46 5.60 -36.47
N GLY A 17 -4.02 6.72 -36.96
CA GLY A 17 -3.54 8.06 -36.60
C GLY A 17 -3.68 8.38 -35.12
N GLN A 18 -4.80 8.04 -34.50
CA GLN A 18 -5.01 8.19 -33.05
C GLN A 18 -4.02 7.34 -32.26
N LEU A 19 -3.84 6.08 -32.62
CA LEU A 19 -2.89 5.20 -31.94
C LEU A 19 -1.46 5.75 -32.01
N LEU A 20 -0.99 6.11 -33.20
CA LEU A 20 0.35 6.67 -33.39
C LEU A 20 0.55 7.99 -32.64
N SER A 21 -0.46 8.86 -32.62
CA SER A 21 -0.39 10.13 -31.88
C SER A 21 -0.22 9.90 -30.38
N ARG A 22 -0.96 8.94 -29.80
CA ARG A 22 -0.85 8.60 -28.37
C ARG A 22 0.49 7.96 -28.03
N ILE A 23 0.97 7.02 -28.85
CA ILE A 23 2.30 6.43 -28.66
C ILE A 23 3.39 7.52 -28.72
N LYS A 24 3.35 8.42 -29.71
CA LYS A 24 4.30 9.52 -29.82
C LYS A 24 4.26 10.44 -28.59
N ALA A 25 3.08 10.73 -28.04
CA ALA A 25 2.93 11.54 -26.84
C ALA A 25 3.58 10.86 -25.61
N LEU A 26 3.33 9.56 -25.40
CA LEU A 26 3.92 8.79 -24.32
C LEU A 26 5.45 8.62 -24.45
N VAL A 27 5.97 8.46 -25.65
CA VAL A 27 7.43 8.42 -25.90
C VAL A 27 8.10 9.75 -25.56
N ARG A 28 7.42 10.87 -25.86
CA ARG A 28 7.97 12.22 -25.60
C ARG A 28 7.95 12.56 -24.10
N ALA A 29 6.83 12.30 -23.44
CA ALA A 29 6.63 12.69 -22.04
C ALA A 29 5.71 11.69 -21.33
N ARG A 30 6.23 11.03 -20.30
CA ARG A 30 5.45 10.22 -19.35
C ARG A 30 5.09 11.06 -18.14
N LYS A 31 3.86 10.94 -17.67
CA LYS A 31 3.43 11.63 -16.45
C LYS A 31 4.14 11.05 -15.23
N PRO A 32 4.48 11.88 -14.22
CA PRO A 32 4.92 11.35 -12.94
C PRO A 32 3.83 10.52 -12.29
N PHE A 33 4.23 9.59 -11.42
CA PHE A 33 3.30 8.73 -10.68
C PHE A 33 3.01 9.32 -9.31
N ILE A 34 1.86 8.95 -8.78
CA ILE A 34 1.49 9.15 -7.38
C ILE A 34 1.15 7.80 -6.74
N VAL A 35 1.36 7.74 -5.43
CA VAL A 35 1.06 6.57 -4.60
C VAL A 35 0.08 6.97 -3.51
N THR A 36 -1.08 6.33 -3.50
CA THR A 36 -2.07 6.43 -2.42
C THR A 36 -2.36 5.04 -1.84
N SER A 37 -3.20 4.94 -0.82
CA SER A 37 -3.64 3.65 -0.30
C SER A 37 -4.36 2.78 -1.34
N GLU A 38 -5.03 3.39 -2.33
CA GLU A 38 -5.86 2.70 -3.31
C GLU A 38 -5.28 2.71 -4.73
N TYR A 39 -4.33 3.61 -5.02
CA TYR A 39 -3.86 3.86 -6.37
C TYR A 39 -2.35 3.97 -6.46
N ILE A 40 -1.78 3.36 -7.48
CA ILE A 40 -0.40 3.58 -7.94
C ILE A 40 -0.48 3.81 -9.45
N GLY A 41 -0.03 4.95 -9.93
CA GLY A 41 -0.08 5.24 -11.35
C GLY A 41 0.14 6.71 -11.70
N PRO A 42 -0.01 7.07 -12.99
CA PRO A 42 0.20 8.43 -13.47
C PRO A 42 -0.67 9.46 -12.74
N ASP A 43 -0.10 10.59 -12.40
CA ASP A 43 -0.83 11.68 -11.76
C ASP A 43 -1.90 12.24 -12.70
N ARG A 44 -3.16 12.03 -12.32
CA ARG A 44 -4.36 12.45 -13.05
C ARG A 44 -5.13 13.55 -12.33
N ARG A 45 -4.59 14.03 -11.20
CA ARG A 45 -5.24 15.10 -10.42
C ARG A 45 -5.38 16.36 -11.23
N THR A 46 -6.46 17.10 -11.00
CA THR A 46 -6.63 18.46 -11.46
C THR A 46 -5.61 19.41 -10.81
N LEU A 47 -5.52 20.65 -11.25
CA LEU A 47 -4.61 21.64 -10.63
C LEU A 47 -4.96 21.87 -9.15
N GLU A 48 -6.25 21.95 -8.81
CA GLU A 48 -6.75 22.11 -7.44
C GLU A 48 -6.44 20.90 -6.56
N GLU A 49 -6.57 19.69 -7.10
CA GLU A 49 -6.24 18.45 -6.37
C GLU A 49 -4.73 18.25 -6.16
N ARG A 50 -3.87 18.92 -6.95
CA ARG A 50 -2.41 18.86 -6.80
C ARG A 50 -1.89 19.63 -5.59
N GLU A 51 -2.69 20.50 -5.00
CA GLU A 51 -2.38 21.16 -3.73
C GLU A 51 -2.34 20.17 -2.54
N SER A 52 -2.86 18.95 -2.73
CA SER A 52 -2.71 17.88 -1.75
C SER A 52 -1.25 17.42 -1.65
N ASN A 53 -0.76 17.20 -0.41
CA ASN A 53 0.62 16.78 -0.08
C ASN A 53 0.95 15.33 -0.49
N ILE A 54 0.57 14.91 -1.71
CA ILE A 54 0.97 13.61 -2.25
C ILE A 54 2.16 13.82 -3.16
N PRO A 55 3.37 13.32 -2.81
CA PRO A 55 4.56 13.51 -3.62
C PRO A 55 4.41 12.81 -4.98
N GLN A 56 5.00 13.42 -6.00
CA GLN A 56 5.09 12.86 -7.34
C GLN A 56 6.41 12.12 -7.49
N ILE A 57 6.35 10.93 -8.08
CA ILE A 57 7.51 10.10 -8.42
C ILE A 57 7.74 10.17 -9.92
N VAL A 58 8.92 10.60 -10.32
CA VAL A 58 9.34 10.56 -11.72
C VAL A 58 9.68 9.11 -12.07
N VAL A 59 8.96 8.54 -13.03
CA VAL A 59 9.16 7.15 -13.45
C VAL A 59 9.90 7.07 -14.79
N PRO A 60 10.83 6.12 -14.98
CA PRO A 60 11.53 5.93 -16.24
C PRO A 60 10.57 5.70 -17.40
N ASN A 61 10.82 6.33 -18.53
CA ASN A 61 10.01 6.15 -19.74
C ASN A 61 10.47 4.92 -20.51
N THR A 62 10.01 3.73 -20.09
CA THR A 62 10.35 2.46 -20.72
C THR A 62 9.93 2.35 -22.18
N LEU A 63 8.86 3.04 -22.58
CA LEU A 63 8.44 3.10 -23.99
C LEU A 63 9.42 3.91 -24.83
N LYS A 64 9.93 5.03 -24.31
CA LYS A 64 11.01 5.80 -24.94
C LYS A 64 12.28 4.96 -25.05
N ALA A 65 12.71 4.32 -23.97
CA ALA A 65 13.88 3.44 -23.96
C ALA A 65 13.77 2.33 -25.02
N LYS A 66 12.58 1.71 -25.14
CA LYS A 66 12.32 0.71 -26.18
C LYS A 66 12.36 1.30 -27.60
N ALA A 67 11.79 2.48 -27.82
CA ALA A 67 11.80 3.15 -29.11
C ALA A 67 13.19 3.60 -29.57
N THR A 68 14.12 3.83 -28.62
CA THR A 68 15.52 4.23 -28.88
C THR A 68 16.52 3.07 -28.81
N GLY A 69 16.06 1.82 -28.57
CA GLY A 69 16.92 0.64 -28.46
C GLY A 69 17.70 0.54 -27.12
N GLN A 70 17.35 1.35 -26.13
CA GLN A 70 18.04 1.43 -24.81
C GLN A 70 17.38 0.61 -23.70
N GLN A 71 16.37 -0.21 -24.02
CA GLN A 71 15.55 -0.92 -23.01
C GLN A 71 16.32 -1.86 -22.09
N ASN A 72 17.49 -2.35 -22.52
CA ASN A 72 18.33 -3.27 -21.75
C ASN A 72 19.60 -2.61 -21.20
N SER A 73 19.72 -1.28 -21.25
CA SER A 73 20.84 -0.60 -20.61
C SER A 73 20.80 -0.80 -19.08
N ILE A 74 21.95 -0.97 -18.45
CA ILE A 74 22.08 -1.13 -17.00
C ILE A 74 21.43 0.05 -16.28
N GLU A 75 21.66 1.25 -16.76
CA GLU A 75 21.10 2.50 -16.24
C GLU A 75 19.56 2.48 -16.19
N VAL A 76 18.90 2.07 -17.27
CA VAL A 76 17.41 1.98 -17.30
C VAL A 76 16.88 0.94 -16.31
N VAL A 77 17.59 -0.18 -16.14
CA VAL A 77 17.19 -1.23 -15.20
C VAL A 77 17.38 -0.77 -13.75
N GLU A 78 18.48 -0.09 -13.46
CA GLU A 78 18.76 0.47 -12.12
C GLU A 78 17.73 1.56 -11.76
N ASP A 79 17.41 2.46 -12.67
CA ASP A 79 16.39 3.49 -12.50
C ASP A 79 15.00 2.87 -12.20
N ILE A 80 14.63 1.80 -12.91
CA ILE A 80 13.37 1.10 -12.67
C ILE A 80 13.36 0.49 -11.27
N ASN A 81 14.42 -0.19 -10.85
CA ASN A 81 14.51 -0.82 -9.54
C ASN A 81 14.47 0.22 -8.41
N ALA A 82 15.15 1.34 -8.55
CA ALA A 82 15.12 2.45 -7.58
C ALA A 82 13.71 3.00 -7.42
N VAL A 83 13.01 3.26 -8.53
CA VAL A 83 11.63 3.78 -8.51
C VAL A 83 10.66 2.76 -7.92
N VAL A 84 10.80 1.46 -8.21
CA VAL A 84 9.97 0.41 -7.61
C VAL A 84 10.17 0.36 -6.11
N ALA A 85 11.41 0.49 -5.62
CA ALA A 85 11.71 0.56 -4.18
C ALA A 85 11.05 1.79 -3.53
N GLU A 86 11.14 2.96 -4.15
CA GLU A 86 10.50 4.19 -3.67
C GLU A 86 8.97 4.05 -3.61
N ILE A 87 8.35 3.54 -4.67
CA ILE A 87 6.90 3.27 -4.71
C ILE A 87 6.50 2.33 -3.57
N ASN A 88 7.27 1.28 -3.30
CA ASN A 88 6.99 0.34 -2.23
C ASN A 88 7.06 1.01 -0.86
N VAL A 89 8.06 1.83 -0.59
CA VAL A 89 8.20 2.59 0.66
C VAL A 89 7.00 3.51 0.86
N GLN A 90 6.66 4.34 -0.13
CA GLN A 90 5.50 5.24 -0.04
C GLN A 90 4.18 4.47 0.16
N LYS A 91 4.02 3.30 -0.49
CA LYS A 91 2.83 2.47 -0.32
C LYS A 91 2.71 1.92 1.09
N LEU A 92 3.80 1.45 1.67
CA LEU A 92 3.87 0.94 3.04
C LEU A 92 3.52 2.03 4.06
N GLU A 93 4.04 3.23 3.91
CA GLU A 93 3.70 4.37 4.77
C GLU A 93 2.20 4.71 4.72
N ARG A 94 1.60 4.70 3.51
CA ARG A 94 0.14 4.89 3.35
C ARG A 94 -0.67 3.77 3.99
N TYR A 95 -0.19 2.53 3.91
CA TYR A 95 -0.83 1.40 4.57
C TYR A 95 -0.75 1.48 6.09
N GLY A 96 0.36 1.95 6.66
CA GLY A 96 0.46 2.20 8.10
C GLY A 96 -0.63 3.15 8.60
N VAL A 97 -0.86 4.26 7.90
CA VAL A 97 -1.95 5.20 8.21
C VAL A 97 -3.33 4.53 8.04
N GLN A 98 -3.53 3.78 6.96
CA GLN A 98 -4.81 3.11 6.69
C GLN A 98 -5.14 2.03 7.71
N ILE A 99 -4.16 1.23 8.15
CA ILE A 99 -4.34 0.24 9.22
C ILE A 99 -4.84 0.93 10.49
N GLY A 100 -4.21 2.04 10.91
CA GLY A 100 -4.66 2.82 12.06
C GLY A 100 -6.11 3.27 11.92
N PHE A 101 -6.44 3.91 10.81
CA PHE A 101 -7.78 4.38 10.51
C PHE A 101 -8.83 3.25 10.57
N LEU A 102 -8.54 2.11 9.94
CA LEU A 102 -9.48 0.97 9.92
C LEU A 102 -9.71 0.42 11.32
N VAL A 103 -8.65 0.22 12.11
CA VAL A 103 -8.77 -0.29 13.48
C VAL A 103 -9.55 0.68 14.36
N ASP A 104 -9.29 1.99 14.28
CA ASP A 104 -10.02 3.01 15.05
C ASP A 104 -11.53 3.01 14.74
N HIS A 105 -11.92 2.66 13.51
CA HIS A 105 -13.35 2.56 13.11
C HIS A 105 -14.01 1.24 13.50
N ILE A 106 -13.26 0.15 13.48
CA ILE A 106 -13.78 -1.19 13.78
C ILE A 106 -13.95 -1.39 15.30
N LEU A 107 -12.97 -0.96 16.08
CA LEU A 107 -12.81 -1.31 17.49
C LEU A 107 -14.03 -0.96 18.37
N PRO A 108 -14.64 0.25 18.29
CA PRO A 108 -15.76 0.61 19.15
C PRO A 108 -17.00 -0.27 19.02
N ASN A 109 -17.21 -0.85 17.84
CA ASN A 109 -18.33 -1.74 17.60
C ASN A 109 -18.01 -3.18 18.03
N LEU A 110 -16.79 -3.65 17.77
CA LEU A 110 -16.35 -4.98 18.23
C LEU A 110 -16.33 -5.08 19.77
N GLU A 111 -15.95 -4.02 20.47
CA GLU A 111 -15.98 -3.97 21.95
C GLU A 111 -17.40 -4.05 22.51
N LYS A 112 -18.39 -3.62 21.74
CA LYS A 112 -19.83 -3.74 22.09
C LYS A 112 -20.44 -5.07 21.63
N GLY A 113 -19.66 -5.95 21.00
CA GLY A 113 -20.14 -7.20 20.41
C GLY A 113 -20.98 -7.00 19.16
N VAL A 114 -20.88 -5.85 18.49
CA VAL A 114 -21.63 -5.56 17.26
C VAL A 114 -20.78 -5.83 16.03
N VAL A 115 -21.18 -6.81 15.22
CA VAL A 115 -20.54 -7.15 13.94
C VAL A 115 -21.56 -6.94 12.82
N ASP A 116 -21.75 -5.70 12.40
CA ASP A 116 -22.62 -5.35 11.28
C ASP A 116 -21.90 -5.50 9.92
N SER A 117 -22.63 -5.29 8.83
CA SER A 117 -22.09 -5.37 7.46
C SER A 117 -20.99 -4.34 7.21
N THR A 118 -21.04 -3.18 7.85
CA THR A 118 -20.04 -2.10 7.71
C THR A 118 -18.74 -2.51 8.39
N ASN A 119 -18.81 -3.04 9.62
CA ASN A 119 -17.63 -3.54 10.32
C ASN A 119 -16.99 -4.70 9.57
N LYS A 120 -17.79 -5.60 9.01
CA LYS A 120 -17.28 -6.69 8.19
C LYS A 120 -16.51 -6.16 6.97
N ALA A 121 -17.04 -5.17 6.28
CA ALA A 121 -16.35 -4.56 5.13
C ALA A 121 -15.02 -3.91 5.53
N PHE A 122 -14.96 -3.25 6.70
CA PHE A 122 -13.71 -2.69 7.22
C PHE A 122 -12.72 -3.78 7.65
N LEU A 123 -13.18 -4.88 8.26
CA LEU A 123 -12.34 -6.04 8.60
C LEU A 123 -11.76 -6.71 7.35
N ASP A 124 -12.59 -6.93 6.33
CA ASP A 124 -12.15 -7.48 5.04
C ASP A 124 -11.08 -6.56 4.41
N ARG A 125 -11.31 -5.25 4.49
CA ARG A 125 -10.34 -4.27 4.00
C ARG A 125 -9.05 -4.28 4.82
N LEU A 126 -9.12 -4.36 6.15
CA LEU A 126 -7.98 -4.47 7.04
C LEU A 126 -7.14 -5.71 6.71
N LEU A 127 -7.79 -6.84 6.48
CA LEU A 127 -7.12 -8.09 6.10
C LEU A 127 -6.36 -7.95 4.77
N VAL A 128 -6.99 -7.34 3.75
CA VAL A 128 -6.35 -7.10 2.45
C VAL A 128 -5.12 -6.20 2.61
N VAL A 129 -5.26 -5.10 3.35
CA VAL A 129 -4.16 -4.14 3.58
C VAL A 129 -3.04 -4.79 4.38
N ALA A 130 -3.34 -5.53 5.46
CA ALA A 130 -2.34 -6.21 6.28
C ALA A 130 -1.55 -7.25 5.46
N LYS A 131 -2.22 -8.08 4.65
CA LYS A 131 -1.59 -9.06 3.76
C LYS A 131 -0.70 -8.40 2.70
N ASP A 132 -1.17 -7.33 2.05
CA ASP A 132 -0.34 -6.63 1.05
C ASP A 132 0.83 -5.91 1.69
N THR A 133 0.67 -5.40 2.93
CA THR A 133 1.76 -4.83 3.73
C THR A 133 2.82 -5.89 3.99
N ALA A 134 2.47 -7.04 4.59
CA ALA A 134 3.40 -8.12 4.90
C ALA A 134 4.18 -8.56 3.64
N ARG A 135 3.50 -8.70 2.51
CA ARG A 135 4.12 -9.09 1.23
C ARG A 135 5.15 -8.07 0.71
N ARG A 136 4.93 -6.76 0.95
CA ARG A 136 5.77 -5.67 0.43
C ARG A 136 6.98 -5.35 1.30
N LEU A 137 7.01 -5.81 2.55
CA LEU A 137 8.06 -5.48 3.51
C LEU A 137 9.43 -6.04 3.13
N GLY A 138 9.47 -7.19 2.45
CA GLY A 138 10.72 -7.86 2.08
C GLY A 138 11.64 -6.95 1.26
N GLY A 139 12.91 -6.84 1.67
CA GLY A 139 13.91 -6.01 1.01
C GLY A 139 13.77 -4.50 1.24
N THR A 140 12.84 -4.06 2.10
CA THR A 140 12.68 -2.65 2.48
C THR A 140 13.27 -2.38 3.87
N LYS A 141 13.48 -1.11 4.21
CA LYS A 141 13.88 -0.68 5.57
C LYS A 141 12.89 -1.11 6.66
N TYR A 142 11.66 -1.43 6.28
CA TYR A 142 10.58 -1.85 7.16
C TYR A 142 10.45 -3.37 7.33
N ALA A 143 11.40 -4.17 6.83
CA ALA A 143 11.32 -5.64 6.90
C ALA A 143 11.15 -6.18 8.35
N HIS A 144 11.63 -5.43 9.34
CA HIS A 144 11.55 -5.77 10.77
C HIS A 144 10.12 -5.79 11.34
N ILE A 145 9.14 -5.20 10.68
CA ILE A 145 7.74 -5.20 11.13
C ILE A 145 6.88 -6.32 10.51
N SER A 146 7.50 -7.23 9.75
CA SER A 146 6.77 -8.35 9.12
C SER A 146 6.00 -9.21 10.15
N GLU A 147 6.62 -9.53 11.28
CA GLU A 147 6.00 -10.33 12.35
C GLU A 147 4.76 -9.65 12.97
N LEU A 148 4.78 -8.30 13.12
CA LEU A 148 3.61 -7.54 13.56
C LEU A 148 2.47 -7.58 12.53
N CYS A 149 2.81 -7.46 11.25
CA CYS A 149 1.82 -7.56 10.18
C CYS A 149 1.22 -8.97 10.07
N ASP A 150 2.04 -10.01 10.23
CA ASP A 150 1.56 -11.40 10.25
C ASP A 150 0.64 -11.65 11.45
N SER A 151 0.97 -11.09 12.62
CA SER A 151 0.11 -11.15 13.80
C SER A 151 -1.22 -10.43 13.59
N LEU A 152 -1.20 -9.24 12.96
CA LEU A 152 -2.42 -8.51 12.60
C LEU A 152 -3.29 -9.31 11.60
N VAL A 153 -2.68 -9.97 10.62
CA VAL A 153 -3.39 -10.86 9.67
C VAL A 153 -4.09 -11.97 10.45
N LYS A 154 -3.37 -12.71 11.30
CA LYS A 154 -3.94 -13.83 12.09
C LYS A 154 -5.10 -13.40 12.98
N VAL A 155 -4.94 -12.28 13.69
CA VAL A 155 -5.99 -11.71 14.57
C VAL A 155 -7.21 -11.30 13.75
N THR A 156 -7.02 -10.63 12.61
CA THR A 156 -8.13 -10.21 11.75
C THR A 156 -8.85 -11.40 11.13
N GLU A 157 -8.13 -12.45 10.71
CA GLU A 157 -8.71 -13.70 10.20
C GLU A 157 -9.53 -14.42 11.29
N SER A 158 -9.03 -14.47 12.52
CA SER A 158 -9.73 -15.06 13.67
C SER A 158 -11.07 -14.34 13.95
N ILE A 159 -11.05 -13.00 13.96
CA ILE A 159 -12.25 -12.18 14.16
C ILE A 159 -13.28 -12.42 13.04
N LEU A 160 -12.83 -12.44 11.79
CA LEU A 160 -13.71 -12.70 10.64
C LEU A 160 -14.31 -14.13 10.67
N ALA A 161 -13.53 -15.12 11.10
CA ALA A 161 -13.99 -16.51 11.22
C ALA A 161 -15.02 -16.71 12.33
N ALA A 162 -14.94 -15.94 13.41
CA ALA A 162 -15.86 -15.99 14.55
C ALA A 162 -17.24 -15.40 14.25
N ARG A 163 -17.44 -14.76 13.11
CA ARG A 163 -18.71 -14.13 12.65
C ARG A 163 -19.27 -13.14 13.67
N ASP A 164 -20.29 -13.58 14.44
CA ASP A 164 -21.08 -12.71 15.32
C ASP A 164 -20.50 -12.61 16.74
N GLU A 165 -19.61 -13.51 17.15
CA GLU A 165 -19.02 -13.55 18.50
C GLU A 165 -17.47 -13.60 18.42
N PRO A 166 -16.82 -12.48 18.08
CA PRO A 166 -15.36 -12.43 18.04
C PRO A 166 -14.76 -12.62 19.45
N ASN A 167 -13.62 -13.33 19.51
CA ASN A 167 -12.91 -13.54 20.76
C ASN A 167 -12.45 -12.18 21.32
N ALA A 168 -12.83 -11.90 22.57
CA ALA A 168 -12.48 -10.64 23.23
C ALA A 168 -10.96 -10.40 23.36
N ARG A 169 -10.15 -11.47 23.39
CA ARG A 169 -8.70 -11.37 23.36
C ARG A 169 -8.22 -10.84 22.01
N ASP A 170 -8.73 -11.36 20.90
CA ASP A 170 -8.33 -10.95 19.56
C ASP A 170 -8.75 -9.49 19.29
N VAL A 171 -9.94 -9.10 19.73
CA VAL A 171 -10.40 -7.70 19.65
C VAL A 171 -9.44 -6.76 20.40
N LYS A 172 -9.00 -7.13 21.62
CA LYS A 172 -8.05 -6.34 22.40
C LYS A 172 -6.65 -6.24 21.79
N LEU A 173 -6.26 -7.16 20.92
CA LEU A 173 -4.97 -7.14 20.24
C LEU A 173 -4.93 -6.17 19.03
N LEU A 174 -6.06 -5.80 18.44
CA LEU A 174 -6.11 -4.92 17.26
C LEU A 174 -5.44 -3.56 17.52
N SER A 175 -5.79 -2.89 18.63
CA SER A 175 -5.26 -1.56 18.95
C SER A 175 -3.73 -1.57 19.18
N PRO A 176 -3.16 -2.42 20.05
CA PRO A 176 -1.71 -2.45 20.25
C PRO A 176 -0.93 -2.86 19.00
N LEU A 177 -1.44 -3.79 18.18
CA LEU A 177 -0.81 -4.16 16.92
C LEU A 177 -0.80 -3.00 15.93
N SER A 178 -1.94 -2.32 15.75
CA SER A 178 -2.05 -1.14 14.89
C SER A 178 -1.11 -0.03 15.33
N GLN A 179 -1.06 0.27 16.64
CA GLN A 179 -0.16 1.28 17.18
C GLN A 179 1.32 0.92 16.98
N ALA A 180 1.69 -0.35 17.22
CA ALA A 180 3.05 -0.81 17.02
C ALA A 180 3.48 -0.69 15.55
N ILE A 181 2.62 -1.09 14.60
CA ILE A 181 2.86 -0.96 13.16
C ILE A 181 3.00 0.53 12.78
N LYS A 182 2.08 1.39 13.24
CA LYS A 182 2.12 2.83 12.98
C LYS A 182 3.41 3.46 13.49
N THR A 183 3.81 3.13 14.72
CA THR A 183 5.04 3.63 15.34
C THR A 183 6.27 3.15 14.56
N ALA A 184 6.31 1.89 14.18
CA ALA A 184 7.41 1.31 13.44
C ALA A 184 7.57 1.91 12.02
N PHE A 185 6.49 2.31 11.36
CA PHE A 185 6.56 3.06 10.11
C PHE A 185 7.01 4.52 10.30
N ALA A 186 6.71 5.12 11.46
CA ALA A 186 7.08 6.50 11.76
C ALA A 186 8.54 6.65 12.24
N ALA A 187 9.15 5.57 12.73
CA ALA A 187 10.47 5.59 13.32
C ALA A 187 11.52 5.04 12.34
N ASP A 188 12.52 5.85 12.09
CA ASP A 188 13.70 5.48 11.27
C ASP A 188 14.82 4.84 12.11
N ASP A 189 14.53 4.34 13.35
CA ASP A 189 15.54 4.09 14.37
C ASP A 189 15.59 2.63 14.88
N GLU A 190 16.82 2.11 15.12
CA GLU A 190 17.14 0.79 15.74
C GLU A 190 16.39 0.49 17.05
N LYS A 191 16.09 1.51 17.83
CA LYS A 191 15.36 1.39 19.11
C LYS A 191 13.92 0.89 18.92
N THR A 192 13.29 1.21 17.80
CA THR A 192 11.91 0.80 17.50
C THR A 192 11.86 -0.67 17.08
N MET A 193 12.92 -1.20 16.47
CA MET A 193 13.04 -2.64 16.16
C MET A 193 13.00 -3.50 17.44
N ALA A 194 13.67 -3.07 18.50
CA ALA A 194 13.65 -3.78 19.78
C ALA A 194 12.27 -3.75 20.44
N ALA A 195 11.56 -2.62 20.39
CA ALA A 195 10.21 -2.47 20.93
C ALA A 195 9.19 -3.32 20.14
N ALA A 196 9.27 -3.37 18.82
CA ALA A 196 8.40 -4.18 17.96
C ALA A 196 8.54 -5.69 18.27
N ARG A 197 9.79 -6.18 18.45
CA ARG A 197 10.07 -7.57 18.85
C ARG A 197 9.51 -7.91 20.23
N GLN A 198 9.59 -6.99 21.19
CA GLN A 198 9.04 -7.22 22.54
C GLN A 198 7.51 -7.35 22.54
N ILE A 199 6.81 -6.56 21.72
CA ILE A 199 5.36 -6.62 21.59
C ILE A 199 4.95 -7.97 20.99
N HIS A 200 5.61 -8.40 19.91
CA HIS A 200 5.36 -9.70 19.27
C HIS A 200 5.53 -10.86 20.27
N THR A 201 6.66 -10.89 21.00
CA THR A 201 6.94 -11.94 22.00
C THR A 201 5.91 -12.00 23.13
N ARG A 202 5.28 -10.87 23.51
CA ARG A 202 4.20 -10.84 24.51
C ARG A 202 2.88 -11.39 23.96
N ILE A 203 2.60 -11.16 22.67
CA ILE A 203 1.37 -11.62 22.01
C ILE A 203 1.40 -13.15 21.86
N ASP A 204 2.54 -13.73 21.47
CA ASP A 204 2.67 -15.19 21.28
C ASP A 204 2.66 -15.99 22.59
N LYS A 205 2.96 -15.35 23.73
CA LYS A 205 2.95 -15.99 25.06
C LYS A 205 1.64 -15.84 25.85
N SER A 206 0.67 -15.11 25.31
CA SER A 206 -0.62 -14.84 25.94
C SER A 206 -1.72 -15.69 25.35
#